data_5a5f1e1ee772096e6c6eea69ac4f0aac
#
_entry.id   5a5f1e1ee772096e6c6eea69ac4f0aac
#
_cell.length_a   1.000
_cell.length_b   1.000
_cell.length_c   1.000
_cell.angle_alpha   90.00
_cell.angle_beta   90.00
_cell.angle_gamma   90.00
#
_symmetry.space_group_name_H-M   'P 1'
#
loop_
_entity.id
_entity.type
_entity.pdbx_description
1 polymer ?
#
loop_
_entity_poly.entity_id
_entity_poly.type
_entity_poly.pdbx_seq_one_letter_code
_entity_poly.pdbx_strand_id
1 'polypeptide(L)'
;MFYSFCITFAIDIYQIIIKLRMLFPDYIFETSWEVCNKVGGIYTVLSTRAKTLQDRIKDHIIFIGPDCWDDTSSPYFREDKSLFSVWQHTAAAEGLKIKVGRWTIPGEPIAILVDFQSYFQQKDDIYGKLWEYYQVDSLHAYGDYDDSAMFSYATALVVESFYKFYLSEKDKVVFHANEWQTGFAVLELQRRLPQIASIFTTHATCIGRSIAGNNKPLYEYLWAYNGDQMARELNMESKHSIEKQTAHHVDCFTTVSDITAKECQELLDKSVDVILPNGFEDDFVPKGAKFTAKRSAARKKLLSVANALTGSDVADDALIISTSGRYEFRNKGIDVFIEAINRLRFDDRLNKQVVAFIEVPGWVSGPRQDLAEHIASGKHFDSPLEMPMLTHWLHNMDNDNVLSMMRSLGMNNAKDDKVKLIFIPCYLTGDDGVLNMSYYDLVIGNDLCVYPSYYEPWGYTPLEAIAFKVPCITTDLAGFGLWANDEKGKDCNIEDGVQVLHRTDYNYSDVADGIKDTIIRYAAMPKASVDKCRSHAVKLSKKALWSKFIKYYEQAYDIALHKAASRTL
;
A
#
# COMPACT_ATOMS: atom_id res chain seq x y z
N MET A 1 38.26 -24.79 0.24
CA MET A 1 37.57 -24.78 1.54
C MET A 1 38.08 -23.65 2.46
N PHE A 2 39.41 -23.50 2.69
CA PHE A 2 40.00 -22.43 3.55
C PHE A 2 39.72 -20.99 3.02
N TYR A 3 39.81 -20.75 1.73
CA TYR A 3 39.54 -19.40 1.14
C TYR A 3 38.08 -18.96 1.29
N SER A 4 37.12 -19.88 1.18
CA SER A 4 35.69 -19.57 1.37
C SER A 4 35.39 -19.24 2.83
N PHE A 5 36.02 -19.93 3.78
CA PHE A 5 35.87 -19.70 5.23
C PHE A 5 36.44 -18.33 5.64
N CYS A 6 37.61 -17.95 5.10
CA CYS A 6 38.21 -16.63 5.39
C CYS A 6 37.40 -15.47 4.84
N ILE A 7 36.78 -15.61 3.67
CA ILE A 7 35.92 -14.57 3.08
C ILE A 7 34.62 -14.42 3.90
N THR A 8 33.97 -15.53 4.27
CA THR A 8 32.77 -15.49 5.12
C THR A 8 33.06 -14.87 6.48
N PHE A 9 34.16 -15.24 7.13
CA PHE A 9 34.59 -14.68 8.41
C PHE A 9 34.95 -13.19 8.32
N ALA A 10 35.58 -12.76 7.23
CA ALA A 10 35.87 -11.35 6.99
C ALA A 10 34.60 -10.52 6.74
N ILE A 11 33.61 -11.08 6.05
CA ILE A 11 32.29 -10.47 5.84
C ILE A 11 31.55 -10.36 7.15
N ASP A 12 31.57 -11.41 7.99
CA ASP A 12 30.92 -11.41 9.31
C ASP A 12 31.56 -10.38 10.25
N ILE A 13 32.90 -10.30 10.29
CA ILE A 13 33.61 -9.27 11.07
C ILE A 13 33.29 -7.87 10.55
N TYR A 14 33.28 -7.66 9.24
CA TYR A 14 32.93 -6.37 8.64
C TYR A 14 31.48 -5.97 8.95
N GLN A 15 30.54 -6.90 8.89
CA GLN A 15 29.14 -6.67 9.31
C GLN A 15 29.02 -6.38 10.81
N ILE A 16 29.80 -7.04 11.65
CA ILE A 16 29.85 -6.77 13.09
C ILE A 16 30.44 -5.38 13.37
N ILE A 17 31.50 -4.99 12.67
CA ILE A 17 32.12 -3.66 12.82
C ILE A 17 31.17 -2.55 12.34
N ILE A 18 30.45 -2.75 11.23
CA ILE A 18 29.41 -1.83 10.77
C ILE A 18 28.30 -1.72 11.82
N LYS A 19 27.81 -2.84 12.34
CA LYS A 19 26.77 -2.88 13.37
C LYS A 19 27.19 -2.20 14.68
N LEU A 20 28.48 -2.25 15.03
CA LEU A 20 29.04 -1.58 16.20
C LEU A 20 29.23 -0.06 15.99
N ARG A 21 29.12 0.43 14.74
CA ARG A 21 29.21 1.85 14.37
C ARG A 21 27.89 2.49 13.97
N MET A 22 26.85 1.67 13.68
CA MET A 22 25.52 2.19 13.31
C MET A 22 24.89 2.91 14.50
N LEU A 23 24.51 4.16 14.28
CA LEU A 23 23.72 4.91 15.24
C LEU A 23 22.26 4.44 15.18
N PHE A 24 21.66 4.31 16.36
CA PHE A 24 20.25 3.99 16.49
C PHE A 24 19.56 5.04 17.36
N PRO A 25 18.33 5.48 17.06
CA PRO A 25 17.66 6.53 17.83
C PRO A 25 17.26 6.05 19.21
N ASP A 26 17.36 6.96 20.18
CA ASP A 26 16.81 6.79 21.53
C ASP A 26 15.29 7.08 21.53
N TYR A 27 14.84 8.02 20.68
CA TYR A 27 13.43 8.36 20.46
C TYR A 27 13.12 8.47 18.96
N ILE A 28 11.93 8.00 18.58
CA ILE A 28 11.37 8.19 17.24
C ILE A 28 10.00 8.84 17.36
N PHE A 29 9.82 9.98 16.70
CA PHE A 29 8.50 10.55 16.41
C PHE A 29 8.16 10.21 14.97
N GLU A 30 7.10 9.47 14.75
CA GLU A 30 6.66 9.10 13.40
C GLU A 30 5.29 9.68 13.11
N THR A 31 5.18 10.48 12.06
CA THR A 31 3.95 11.17 11.69
C THR A 31 3.41 10.73 10.35
N SER A 32 2.10 10.63 10.29
CA SER A 32 1.32 10.42 9.07
C SER A 32 -0.12 10.86 9.27
N TRP A 33 -0.77 11.30 8.19
CA TRP A 33 -2.22 11.50 8.18
C TRP A 33 -3.01 10.23 8.54
N GLU A 34 -2.39 9.05 8.34
CA GLU A 34 -3.02 7.75 8.58
C GLU A 34 -2.75 7.15 9.97
N VAL A 35 -2.10 7.86 10.88
CA VAL A 35 -1.97 7.40 12.28
C VAL A 35 -3.32 7.50 12.98
N CYS A 36 -3.81 6.38 13.50
CA CYS A 36 -5.16 6.24 14.09
C CYS A 36 -6.30 6.66 13.14
N ASN A 37 -6.02 6.71 11.85
CA ASN A 37 -6.94 7.14 10.80
C ASN A 37 -6.75 6.24 9.56
N LYS A 38 -7.62 5.25 9.37
CA LYS A 38 -7.46 4.25 8.31
C LYS A 38 -8.02 4.76 6.98
N VAL A 39 -7.14 5.29 6.12
CA VAL A 39 -7.49 5.81 4.80
C VAL A 39 -6.91 4.97 3.67
N GLY A 40 -5.64 4.57 3.75
CA GLY A 40 -4.94 3.91 2.66
C GLY A 40 -3.85 2.92 3.08
N GLY A 41 -2.89 2.71 2.20
CA GLY A 41 -1.81 1.73 2.38
C GLY A 41 -0.76 2.13 3.42
N ILE A 42 -0.61 3.42 3.71
CA ILE A 42 0.34 3.91 4.71
C ILE A 42 -0.08 3.44 6.11
N TYR A 43 -1.40 3.43 6.40
CA TYR A 43 -1.91 2.80 7.61
C TYR A 43 -1.37 1.38 7.79
N THR A 44 -1.38 0.57 6.73
CA THR A 44 -0.87 -0.81 6.78
C THR A 44 0.63 -0.83 7.05
N VAL A 45 1.42 0.03 6.40
CA VAL A 45 2.88 0.13 6.64
C VAL A 45 3.15 0.42 8.11
N LEU A 46 2.55 1.48 8.64
CA LEU A 46 2.82 1.94 10.01
C LEU A 46 2.29 0.96 11.06
N SER A 47 1.03 0.54 10.94
CA SER A 47 0.36 -0.30 11.93
C SER A 47 0.99 -1.70 12.04
N THR A 48 1.45 -2.27 10.93
CA THR A 48 2.07 -3.61 10.95
C THR A 48 3.54 -3.55 11.36
N ARG A 49 4.24 -2.41 11.14
CA ARG A 49 5.63 -2.23 11.56
C ARG A 49 5.77 -1.81 13.03
N ALA A 50 4.77 -1.14 13.59
CA ALA A 50 4.83 -0.52 14.91
C ALA A 50 5.36 -1.45 15.99
N LYS A 51 4.85 -2.69 16.05
CA LYS A 51 5.29 -3.69 17.02
C LYS A 51 6.78 -4.02 16.89
N THR A 52 7.29 -4.16 15.68
CA THR A 52 8.71 -4.47 15.44
C THR A 52 9.63 -3.36 15.95
N LEU A 53 9.24 -2.10 15.82
CA LEU A 53 9.97 -0.96 16.39
C LEU A 53 9.81 -0.91 17.92
N GLN A 54 8.60 -1.08 18.42
CA GLN A 54 8.31 -1.05 19.85
C GLN A 54 9.03 -2.16 20.62
N ASP A 55 9.22 -3.33 20.03
CA ASP A 55 10.01 -4.42 20.65
C ASP A 55 11.46 -3.99 20.91
N ARG A 56 11.99 -3.00 20.15
CA ARG A 56 13.36 -2.49 20.28
C ARG A 56 13.50 -1.31 21.23
N ILE A 57 12.63 -0.29 21.10
CA ILE A 57 12.74 0.97 21.85
C ILE A 57 11.53 1.24 22.76
N LYS A 58 10.63 0.28 22.91
CA LYS A 58 9.47 0.35 23.79
C LYS A 58 8.61 1.58 23.48
N ASP A 59 8.23 2.32 24.50
CA ASP A 59 7.42 3.52 24.44
C ASP A 59 8.20 4.78 23.99
N HIS A 60 9.43 4.61 23.49
CA HIS A 60 10.18 5.68 22.86
C HIS A 60 9.87 5.84 21.36
N ILE A 61 9.04 4.96 20.78
CA ILE A 61 8.36 5.25 19.50
C ILE A 61 7.01 5.88 19.78
N ILE A 62 6.80 7.09 19.25
CA ILE A 62 5.60 7.89 19.44
C ILE A 62 5.04 8.22 18.06
N PHE A 63 3.82 7.76 17.77
CA PHE A 63 3.12 8.07 16.53
C PHE A 63 2.32 9.35 16.69
N ILE A 64 2.28 10.19 15.65
CA ILE A 64 1.52 11.44 15.65
C ILE A 64 0.57 11.46 14.47
N GLY A 65 -0.71 11.65 14.74
CA GLY A 65 -1.77 11.72 13.74
C GLY A 65 -2.72 12.90 13.96
N PRO A 66 -3.58 13.20 12.97
CA PRO A 66 -4.58 14.26 13.10
C PRO A 66 -5.74 13.81 14.00
N ASP A 67 -6.28 14.74 14.78
CA ASP A 67 -7.56 14.57 15.45
C ASP A 67 -8.69 15.02 14.51
N CYS A 68 -9.13 14.11 13.66
CA CYS A 68 -10.20 14.35 12.66
C CYS A 68 -11.59 13.91 13.16
N TRP A 69 -11.75 13.69 14.46
CA TRP A 69 -12.95 13.08 15.04
C TRP A 69 -13.68 14.10 15.94
N ASP A 70 -14.38 15.06 15.33
CA ASP A 70 -14.95 16.23 16.02
C ASP A 70 -15.85 15.88 17.22
N ASP A 71 -16.88 15.05 17.02
CA ASP A 71 -17.86 14.69 18.05
C ASP A 71 -17.76 13.22 18.52
N THR A 72 -16.77 12.46 18.00
CA THR A 72 -16.58 11.05 18.29
C THR A 72 -15.12 10.74 18.62
N SER A 73 -14.83 9.51 19.01
CA SER A 73 -13.44 9.06 19.18
C SER A 73 -13.04 8.17 18.01
N SER A 74 -11.80 8.28 17.56
CA SER A 74 -11.26 7.33 16.58
C SER A 74 -11.43 5.90 17.10
N PRO A 75 -11.97 4.96 16.30
CA PRO A 75 -12.07 3.55 16.69
C PRO A 75 -10.69 2.88 16.83
N TYR A 76 -9.65 3.54 16.37
CA TYR A 76 -8.27 3.07 16.39
C TYR A 76 -7.43 3.69 17.50
N PHE A 77 -8.02 4.51 18.38
CA PHE A 77 -7.33 5.23 19.42
C PHE A 77 -8.01 5.05 20.78
N ARG A 78 -7.21 4.74 21.80
CA ARG A 78 -7.66 4.70 23.20
C ARG A 78 -6.90 5.74 24.00
N GLU A 79 -7.58 6.81 24.40
CA GLU A 79 -6.99 7.88 25.21
C GLU A 79 -6.48 7.33 26.56
N ASP A 80 -5.30 7.79 26.98
CA ASP A 80 -4.71 7.51 28.29
C ASP A 80 -4.10 8.78 28.88
N LYS A 81 -4.86 9.46 29.72
CA LYS A 81 -4.47 10.73 30.37
C LYS A 81 -3.31 10.57 31.36
N SER A 82 -2.94 9.36 31.74
CA SER A 82 -1.79 9.13 32.61
C SER A 82 -0.46 9.22 31.88
N LEU A 83 -0.45 8.96 30.56
CA LEU A 83 0.75 9.06 29.75
C LEU A 83 1.19 10.51 29.62
N PHE A 84 2.43 10.80 30.03
CA PHE A 84 3.01 12.15 29.94
C PHE A 84 2.14 13.25 30.60
N SER A 85 1.41 12.94 31.66
CA SER A 85 0.39 13.81 32.26
C SER A 85 0.91 15.20 32.61
N VAL A 86 2.15 15.33 33.11
CA VAL A 86 2.76 16.63 33.46
C VAL A 86 3.03 17.44 32.18
N TRP A 87 3.55 16.83 31.16
CA TRP A 87 3.78 17.49 29.87
C TRP A 87 2.46 17.90 29.20
N GLN A 88 1.39 17.10 29.29
CA GLN A 88 0.10 17.46 28.72
C GLN A 88 -0.41 18.81 29.29
N HIS A 89 -0.18 19.07 30.57
CA HIS A 89 -0.54 20.38 31.19
C HIS A 89 0.32 21.51 30.62
N THR A 90 1.60 21.29 30.41
CA THR A 90 2.51 22.26 29.78
C THR A 90 2.10 22.54 28.33
N ALA A 91 1.86 21.49 27.54
CA ALA A 91 1.41 21.59 26.16
C ALA A 91 0.09 22.39 26.05
N ALA A 92 -0.86 22.15 26.95
CA ALA A 92 -2.11 22.89 26.98
C ALA A 92 -1.88 24.39 27.35
N ALA A 93 -0.94 24.68 28.25
CA ALA A 93 -0.57 26.06 28.56
C ALA A 93 0.14 26.77 27.39
N GLU A 94 0.81 26.05 26.53
CA GLU A 94 1.41 26.53 25.28
C GLU A 94 0.37 26.69 24.14
N GLY A 95 -0.89 26.32 24.37
CA GLY A 95 -1.98 26.41 23.42
C GLY A 95 -2.10 25.20 22.45
N LEU A 96 -1.34 24.13 22.72
CA LEU A 96 -1.43 22.90 21.96
C LEU A 96 -2.67 22.09 22.39
N LYS A 97 -3.44 21.66 21.41
CA LYS A 97 -4.62 20.81 21.64
C LYS A 97 -4.29 19.39 21.20
N ILE A 98 -4.10 18.50 22.17
CA ILE A 98 -3.67 17.14 21.92
C ILE A 98 -4.47 16.13 22.75
N LYS A 99 -4.60 14.91 22.20
CA LYS A 99 -5.02 13.72 22.95
C LYS A 99 -3.86 12.73 22.95
N VAL A 100 -3.47 12.23 24.13
CA VAL A 100 -2.40 11.25 24.29
C VAL A 100 -3.01 9.91 24.66
N GLY A 101 -2.54 8.83 24.06
CA GLY A 101 -3.08 7.51 24.31
C GLY A 101 -2.33 6.40 23.60
N ARG A 102 -3.05 5.34 23.27
CA ARG A 102 -2.54 4.15 22.60
C ARG A 102 -3.25 3.94 21.27
N TRP A 103 -2.50 3.63 20.22
CA TRP A 103 -3.04 3.14 18.96
C TRP A 103 -3.48 1.70 19.13
N THR A 104 -4.75 1.37 18.83
CA THR A 104 -5.35 0.03 19.05
C THR A 104 -4.94 -0.98 17.97
N ILE A 105 -3.65 -1.19 17.81
CA ILE A 105 -2.99 -2.11 16.89
C ILE A 105 -2.03 -3.04 17.67
N PRO A 106 -1.46 -4.10 17.07
CA PRO A 106 -0.49 -4.95 17.75
C PRO A 106 0.67 -4.16 18.34
N GLY A 107 0.93 -4.36 19.63
CA GLY A 107 1.94 -3.64 20.40
C GLY A 107 1.39 -2.42 21.14
N GLU A 108 0.22 -1.90 20.79
CA GLU A 108 -0.41 -0.71 21.40
C GLU A 108 0.58 0.44 21.61
N PRO A 109 1.28 0.92 20.53
CA PRO A 109 2.26 1.99 20.68
C PRO A 109 1.60 3.29 21.14
N ILE A 110 2.39 4.19 21.73
CA ILE A 110 1.92 5.52 22.08
C ILE A 110 1.56 6.28 20.80
N ALA A 111 0.40 6.95 20.84
CA ALA A 111 -0.05 7.87 19.82
C ALA A 111 -0.48 9.21 20.44
N ILE A 112 -0.19 10.28 19.71
CA ILE A 112 -0.64 11.64 20.00
C ILE A 112 -1.52 12.08 18.84
N LEU A 113 -2.78 12.41 19.11
CA LEU A 113 -3.66 13.03 18.14
C LEU A 113 -3.63 14.54 18.32
N VAL A 114 -3.50 15.28 17.23
CA VAL A 114 -3.30 16.73 17.22
C VAL A 114 -4.50 17.41 16.59
N ASP A 115 -5.20 18.27 17.35
CA ASP A 115 -6.17 19.22 16.81
C ASP A 115 -5.40 20.43 16.25
N PHE A 116 -5.57 20.65 14.96
CA PHE A 116 -4.86 21.68 14.20
C PHE A 116 -5.78 22.84 13.75
N GLN A 117 -7.06 22.81 14.08
CA GLN A 117 -8.06 23.77 13.59
C GLN A 117 -7.74 25.22 13.96
N SER A 118 -7.16 25.46 15.13
CA SER A 118 -6.82 26.82 15.59
C SER A 118 -5.75 27.51 14.72
N TYR A 119 -4.93 26.73 13.98
CA TYR A 119 -3.86 27.29 13.16
C TYR A 119 -4.34 27.87 11.83
N PHE A 120 -5.58 27.57 11.41
CA PHE A 120 -6.17 28.22 10.24
C PHE A 120 -6.23 29.76 10.35
N GLN A 121 -6.30 30.30 11.56
CA GLN A 121 -6.27 31.75 11.80
C GLN A 121 -4.90 32.39 11.46
N GLN A 122 -3.84 31.57 11.39
CA GLN A 122 -2.48 32.00 11.11
C GLN A 122 -1.97 31.44 9.76
N LYS A 123 -2.87 30.85 8.96
CA LYS A 123 -2.51 30.11 7.74
C LYS A 123 -1.64 30.95 6.80
N ASP A 124 -2.06 32.19 6.53
CA ASP A 124 -1.35 33.07 5.58
C ASP A 124 0.07 33.43 6.08
N ASP A 125 0.24 33.66 7.38
CA ASP A 125 1.56 33.90 7.98
C ASP A 125 2.45 32.64 7.93
N ILE A 126 1.87 31.46 8.14
CA ILE A 126 2.58 30.17 8.05
C ILE A 126 3.04 29.95 6.60
N TYR A 127 2.16 30.14 5.62
CA TYR A 127 2.49 29.99 4.20
C TYR A 127 3.52 31.02 3.73
N GLY A 128 3.39 32.28 4.19
CA GLY A 128 4.36 33.34 3.88
C GLY A 128 5.77 32.98 4.36
N LYS A 129 5.91 32.45 5.56
CA LYS A 129 7.21 32.00 6.11
C LYS A 129 7.77 30.80 5.34
N LEU A 130 6.95 29.83 4.97
CA LEU A 130 7.39 28.68 4.19
C LEU A 130 7.85 29.08 2.77
N TRP A 131 7.20 30.06 2.18
CA TRP A 131 7.68 30.66 0.94
C TRP A 131 9.00 31.40 1.15
N GLU A 132 9.11 32.21 2.19
CA GLU A 132 10.31 32.97 2.48
C GLU A 132 11.55 32.08 2.69
N TYR A 133 11.41 31.01 3.51
CA TYR A 133 12.53 30.15 3.87
C TYR A 133 12.81 29.03 2.88
N TYR A 134 11.78 28.49 2.24
CA TYR A 134 11.90 27.24 1.47
C TYR A 134 11.31 27.32 0.06
N GLN A 135 10.73 28.45 -0.34
CA GLN A 135 10.06 28.62 -1.64
C GLN A 135 8.92 27.61 -1.88
N VAL A 136 8.22 27.22 -0.80
CA VAL A 136 7.04 26.34 -0.92
C VAL A 136 5.87 27.14 -1.43
N ASP A 137 5.36 26.78 -2.61
CA ASP A 137 4.17 27.39 -3.20
C ASP A 137 2.90 26.86 -2.50
N SER A 138 2.21 27.72 -1.77
CA SER A 138 0.92 27.42 -1.14
C SER A 138 -0.23 28.23 -1.74
N LEU A 139 0.02 29.03 -2.78
CA LEU A 139 -1.01 29.88 -3.40
C LEU A 139 -1.96 29.07 -4.29
N HIS A 140 -1.50 27.94 -4.83
CA HIS A 140 -2.27 27.04 -5.67
C HIS A 140 -2.86 25.86 -4.86
N ALA A 141 -3.05 26.07 -3.56
CA ALA A 141 -3.61 25.07 -2.66
C ALA A 141 -5.08 24.76 -2.97
N TYR A 142 -5.42 23.49 -2.94
CA TYR A 142 -6.81 23.02 -3.05
C TYR A 142 -6.98 21.65 -2.37
N GLY A 143 -8.25 21.26 -2.15
CA GLY A 143 -8.61 19.98 -1.56
C GLY A 143 -8.08 19.85 -0.14
N ASP A 144 -7.33 18.78 0.12
CA ASP A 144 -6.79 18.42 1.43
C ASP A 144 -5.45 19.09 1.79
N TYR A 145 -4.99 20.07 1.01
CA TYR A 145 -3.71 20.73 1.23
C TYR A 145 -3.68 21.53 2.53
N ASP A 146 -4.70 22.38 2.76
CA ASP A 146 -4.75 23.27 3.92
C ASP A 146 -4.82 22.48 5.25
N ASP A 147 -5.66 21.45 5.31
CA ASP A 147 -5.76 20.57 6.47
C ASP A 147 -4.42 19.88 6.77
N SER A 148 -3.80 19.34 5.72
CA SER A 148 -2.50 18.67 5.83
C SER A 148 -1.40 19.61 6.28
N ALA A 149 -1.38 20.84 5.75
CA ALA A 149 -0.41 21.87 6.12
C ALA A 149 -0.54 22.28 7.60
N MET A 150 -1.76 22.56 8.04
CA MET A 150 -2.03 22.99 9.43
C MET A 150 -1.75 21.84 10.42
N PHE A 151 -2.14 20.61 10.10
CA PHE A 151 -1.77 19.42 10.87
C PHE A 151 -0.26 19.25 10.99
N SER A 152 0.43 19.34 9.89
CA SER A 152 1.89 19.16 9.84
C SER A 152 2.62 20.26 10.61
N TYR A 153 2.19 21.52 10.51
CA TYR A 153 2.71 22.62 11.30
C TYR A 153 2.48 22.40 12.81
N ALA A 154 1.26 22.05 13.20
CA ALA A 154 0.92 21.74 14.59
C ALA A 154 1.75 20.57 15.16
N THR A 155 2.00 19.55 14.33
CA THR A 155 2.87 18.41 14.67
C THR A 155 4.28 18.88 15.03
N ALA A 156 4.86 19.80 14.28
CA ALA A 156 6.19 20.35 14.59
C ALA A 156 6.21 21.02 15.97
N LEU A 157 5.18 21.79 16.32
CA LEU A 157 5.07 22.43 17.63
C LEU A 157 4.90 21.42 18.77
N VAL A 158 4.15 20.35 18.55
CA VAL A 158 3.99 19.26 19.54
C VAL A 158 5.32 18.56 19.80
N VAL A 159 6.08 18.25 18.76
CA VAL A 159 7.41 17.64 18.90
C VAL A 159 8.38 18.60 19.58
N GLU A 160 8.37 19.89 19.24
CA GLU A 160 9.19 20.92 19.90
C GLU A 160 8.89 21.01 21.39
N SER A 161 7.61 21.06 21.78
CA SER A 161 7.18 21.10 23.18
C SER A 161 7.63 19.85 23.95
N PHE A 162 7.40 18.67 23.38
CA PHE A 162 7.83 17.41 24.00
C PHE A 162 9.34 17.33 24.16
N TYR A 163 10.09 17.71 23.11
CA TYR A 163 11.56 17.71 23.14
C TYR A 163 12.09 18.62 24.25
N LYS A 164 11.63 19.86 24.32
CA LYS A 164 12.05 20.82 25.35
C LYS A 164 11.72 20.37 26.78
N PHE A 165 10.66 19.56 26.95
CA PHE A 165 10.23 19.09 28.24
C PHE A 165 10.98 17.85 28.74
N TYR A 166 11.19 16.86 27.88
CA TYR A 166 11.73 15.56 28.28
C TYR A 166 13.12 15.22 27.74
N LEU A 167 13.56 15.89 26.67
CA LEU A 167 14.75 15.48 25.92
C LEU A 167 15.82 16.57 25.94
N SER A 168 17.00 16.23 25.44
CA SER A 168 18.16 17.12 25.36
C SER A 168 19.02 16.78 24.13
N GLU A 169 20.07 17.58 23.88
CA GLU A 169 21.03 17.33 22.79
C GLU A 169 21.82 16.02 22.94
N LYS A 170 21.73 15.34 24.10
CA LYS A 170 22.36 14.03 24.31
C LYS A 170 21.53 12.89 23.77
N ASP A 171 20.24 13.11 23.56
CA ASP A 171 19.31 12.11 23.08
C ASP A 171 19.31 12.09 21.55
N LYS A 172 19.51 10.92 20.97
CA LYS A 172 19.42 10.71 19.52
C LYS A 172 17.95 10.60 19.13
N VAL A 173 17.42 11.68 18.59
CA VAL A 173 16.01 11.80 18.22
C VAL A 173 15.87 11.79 16.71
N VAL A 174 14.94 10.97 16.22
CA VAL A 174 14.54 10.94 14.81
C VAL A 174 13.08 11.37 14.68
N PHE A 175 12.81 12.31 13.78
CA PHE A 175 11.48 12.65 13.31
C PHE A 175 11.29 12.04 11.93
N HIS A 176 10.35 11.12 11.78
CA HIS A 176 10.04 10.42 10.53
C HIS A 176 8.68 10.87 9.98
N ALA A 177 8.71 11.58 8.88
CA ALA A 177 7.53 12.09 8.18
C ALA A 177 7.15 11.18 7.00
N ASN A 178 5.87 10.88 6.84
CA ASN A 178 5.34 10.04 5.77
C ASN A 178 4.41 10.87 4.87
N GLU A 179 4.72 10.94 3.59
CA GLU A 179 4.02 11.67 2.52
C GLU A 179 4.13 13.19 2.62
N TRP A 180 3.84 13.86 1.48
CA TRP A 180 3.85 15.33 1.36
C TRP A 180 3.02 16.02 2.46
N GLN A 181 1.95 15.38 2.92
CA GLN A 181 1.05 15.86 3.97
C GLN A 181 1.76 16.17 5.29
N THR A 182 2.94 15.60 5.52
CA THR A 182 3.72 15.79 6.74
C THR A 182 5.04 16.56 6.51
N GLY A 183 5.26 17.05 5.29
CA GLY A 183 6.48 17.73 4.88
C GLY A 183 6.73 19.06 5.62
N PHE A 184 5.68 19.83 5.92
CA PHE A 184 5.81 21.08 6.66
C PHE A 184 6.48 20.87 8.03
N ALA A 185 6.16 19.76 8.72
CA ALA A 185 6.76 19.46 10.01
C ALA A 185 8.28 19.25 9.91
N VAL A 186 8.75 18.63 8.84
CA VAL A 186 10.20 18.46 8.59
C VAL A 186 10.88 19.82 8.47
N LEU A 187 10.33 20.70 7.62
CA LEU A 187 10.91 22.03 7.37
C LEU A 187 10.90 22.90 8.63
N GLU A 188 9.80 22.90 9.37
CA GLU A 188 9.69 23.66 10.63
C GLU A 188 10.62 23.12 11.71
N LEU A 189 10.75 21.80 11.88
CA LEU A 189 11.63 21.20 12.88
C LEU A 189 13.11 21.44 12.55
N GLN A 190 13.52 21.42 11.30
CA GLN A 190 14.89 21.76 10.94
C GLN A 190 15.28 23.18 11.35
N ARG A 191 14.33 24.11 11.29
CA ARG A 191 14.55 25.50 11.71
C ARG A 191 14.52 25.66 13.22
N ARG A 192 13.62 24.95 13.92
CA ARG A 192 13.37 25.09 15.38
C ARG A 192 14.29 24.24 16.23
N LEU A 193 14.60 23.03 15.76
CA LEU A 193 15.34 21.99 16.46
C LEU A 193 16.33 21.31 15.51
N PRO A 194 17.36 22.01 15.02
CA PRO A 194 18.28 21.47 14.01
C PRO A 194 19.03 20.20 14.46
N GLN A 195 19.07 19.93 15.76
CA GLN A 195 19.70 18.73 16.32
C GLN A 195 18.85 17.47 16.18
N ILE A 196 17.54 17.56 15.89
CA ILE A 196 16.70 16.40 15.59
C ILE A 196 17.00 15.93 14.17
N ALA A 197 17.29 14.63 14.04
CA ALA A 197 17.44 14.01 12.74
C ALA A 197 16.09 13.83 12.06
N SER A 198 16.01 14.08 10.76
CA SER A 198 14.76 14.01 9.99
C SER A 198 14.84 12.97 8.90
N ILE A 199 13.73 12.22 8.74
CA ILE A 199 13.50 11.28 7.63
C ILE A 199 12.18 11.66 6.95
N PHE A 200 12.19 11.67 5.63
CA PHE A 200 10.99 11.86 4.84
C PHE A 200 10.82 10.70 3.86
N THR A 201 9.67 10.02 3.96
CA THR A 201 9.30 8.94 3.04
C THR A 201 8.17 9.40 2.13
N THR A 202 8.43 9.50 0.83
CA THR A 202 7.36 9.60 -0.16
C THR A 202 6.98 8.19 -0.61
N HIS A 203 5.72 7.80 -0.42
CA HIS A 203 5.21 6.47 -0.80
C HIS A 203 4.80 6.42 -2.27
N ALA A 204 4.51 7.56 -2.86
CA ALA A 204 4.28 7.80 -4.27
C ALA A 204 4.50 9.27 -4.55
N THR A 205 5.23 9.63 -5.61
CA THR A 205 5.34 11.05 -5.96
C THR A 205 3.99 11.62 -6.34
N CYS A 206 3.65 12.82 -5.80
CA CYS A 206 2.38 13.49 -6.13
C CYS A 206 2.20 13.62 -7.63
N ILE A 207 3.26 14.07 -8.30
CA ILE A 207 3.19 14.36 -9.72
C ILE A 207 3.25 13.10 -10.60
N GLY A 208 4.03 12.07 -10.23
CA GLY A 208 4.04 10.79 -10.94
C GLY A 208 2.67 10.12 -10.92
N ARG A 209 2.04 10.09 -9.73
CA ARG A 209 0.66 9.60 -9.59
C ARG A 209 -0.33 10.40 -10.44
N SER A 210 -0.17 11.72 -10.50
CA SER A 210 -1.04 12.60 -11.29
C SER A 210 -0.85 12.41 -12.79
N ILE A 211 0.38 12.27 -13.29
CA ILE A 211 0.67 11.95 -14.70
C ILE A 211 0.00 10.63 -15.09
N ALA A 212 0.21 9.57 -14.32
CA ALA A 212 -0.39 8.26 -14.56
C ALA A 212 -1.93 8.30 -14.47
N GLY A 213 -2.48 9.00 -13.48
CA GLY A 213 -3.92 9.16 -13.27
C GLY A 213 -4.63 9.94 -14.36
N ASN A 214 -3.92 10.85 -15.04
CA ASN A 214 -4.42 11.61 -16.21
C ASN A 214 -4.15 10.91 -17.56
N ASN A 215 -3.85 9.63 -17.54
CA ASN A 215 -3.61 8.82 -18.74
C ASN A 215 -2.44 9.30 -19.62
N LYS A 216 -1.52 10.08 -19.04
CA LYS A 216 -0.29 10.47 -19.74
C LYS A 216 0.73 9.32 -19.61
N PRO A 217 1.55 9.04 -20.65
CA PRO A 217 2.63 8.07 -20.55
C PRO A 217 3.67 8.56 -19.54
N LEU A 218 3.93 7.76 -18.50
CA LEU A 218 4.82 8.16 -17.42
C LEU A 218 6.24 7.64 -17.65
N TYR A 219 6.39 6.35 -17.89
CA TYR A 219 7.69 5.69 -17.76
C TYR A 219 8.59 5.83 -18.97
N GLU A 220 8.03 5.82 -20.18
CA GLU A 220 8.80 6.03 -21.43
C GLU A 220 9.39 7.44 -21.54
N TYR A 221 8.72 8.42 -20.94
CA TYR A 221 9.11 9.83 -21.00
C TYR A 221 9.54 10.39 -19.64
N LEU A 222 9.73 9.55 -18.63
CA LEU A 222 10.08 9.98 -17.28
C LEU A 222 11.33 10.89 -17.29
N TRP A 223 12.33 10.53 -18.05
CA TRP A 223 13.58 11.27 -18.23
C TRP A 223 13.42 12.64 -18.91
N ALA A 224 12.31 12.87 -19.60
CA ALA A 224 12.04 14.11 -20.34
C ALA A 224 11.07 15.05 -19.61
N TYR A 225 10.36 14.56 -18.59
CA TYR A 225 9.46 15.39 -17.82
C TYR A 225 10.22 16.35 -16.91
N ASN A 226 9.76 17.59 -16.85
CA ASN A 226 10.09 18.53 -15.81
C ASN A 226 8.97 18.52 -14.76
N GLY A 227 9.27 18.13 -13.51
CA GLY A 227 8.27 17.98 -12.45
C GLY A 227 7.51 19.26 -12.15
N ASP A 228 8.19 20.41 -12.11
CA ASP A 228 7.56 21.71 -11.84
C ASP A 228 6.64 22.14 -12.98
N GLN A 229 7.00 21.84 -14.24
CA GLN A 229 6.12 22.10 -15.39
C GLN A 229 4.88 21.19 -15.33
N MET A 230 5.07 19.91 -15.08
CA MET A 230 3.97 18.96 -14.99
C MET A 230 3.03 19.29 -13.82
N ALA A 231 3.57 19.79 -12.71
CA ALA A 231 2.77 20.26 -11.59
C ALA A 231 1.82 21.40 -12.02
N ARG A 232 2.32 22.38 -12.78
CA ARG A 232 1.49 23.46 -13.32
C ARG A 232 0.43 22.95 -14.30
N GLU A 233 0.80 22.04 -15.20
CA GLU A 233 -0.15 21.47 -16.19
C GLU A 233 -1.27 20.65 -15.53
N LEU A 234 -1.02 20.05 -14.39
CA LEU A 234 -1.94 19.13 -13.70
C LEU A 234 -2.54 19.72 -12.42
N ASN A 235 -2.35 21.02 -12.16
CA ASN A 235 -2.80 21.75 -10.96
C ASN A 235 -2.33 21.07 -9.67
N MET A 236 -1.04 20.72 -9.60
CA MET A 236 -0.42 20.03 -8.46
C MET A 236 0.69 20.88 -7.81
N GLU A 237 0.78 22.18 -8.13
CA GLU A 237 1.90 23.05 -7.77
C GLU A 237 2.21 23.02 -6.28
N SER A 238 1.21 23.24 -5.43
CA SER A 238 1.41 23.31 -3.99
C SER A 238 1.84 21.96 -3.40
N LYS A 239 1.17 20.86 -3.79
CA LYS A 239 1.52 19.51 -3.31
C LYS A 239 2.90 19.06 -3.79
N HIS A 240 3.21 19.33 -5.05
CA HIS A 240 4.53 19.06 -5.60
C HIS A 240 5.63 19.90 -4.95
N SER A 241 5.36 21.20 -4.75
CA SER A 241 6.31 22.13 -4.14
C SER A 241 6.71 21.68 -2.74
N ILE A 242 5.75 21.35 -1.86
CA ILE A 242 6.08 20.88 -0.50
C ILE A 242 6.80 19.54 -0.51
N GLU A 243 6.40 18.59 -1.38
CA GLU A 243 7.07 17.29 -1.51
C GLU A 243 8.53 17.47 -1.94
N LYS A 244 8.78 18.27 -2.98
CA LYS A 244 10.10 18.57 -3.52
C LYS A 244 10.99 19.27 -2.50
N GLN A 245 10.49 20.34 -1.87
CA GLN A 245 11.28 21.09 -0.89
C GLN A 245 11.59 20.24 0.35
N THR A 246 10.66 19.43 0.82
CA THR A 246 10.92 18.49 1.92
C THR A 246 12.01 17.48 1.55
N ALA A 247 11.94 16.89 0.36
CA ALA A 247 12.94 15.94 -0.13
C ALA A 247 14.35 16.56 -0.21
N HIS A 248 14.45 17.83 -0.58
CA HIS A 248 15.74 18.54 -0.69
C HIS A 248 16.35 18.94 0.64
N HIS A 249 15.53 19.18 1.67
CA HIS A 249 16.00 19.67 2.97
C HIS A 249 16.16 18.59 4.04
N VAL A 250 15.47 17.45 3.91
CA VAL A 250 15.52 16.36 4.90
C VAL A 250 16.91 15.72 5.02
N ASP A 251 17.25 15.17 6.19
CA ASP A 251 18.51 14.46 6.40
C ASP A 251 18.59 13.14 5.64
N CYS A 252 17.50 12.38 5.64
CA CYS A 252 17.41 11.14 4.88
C CYS A 252 16.11 11.10 4.08
N PHE A 253 16.25 11.22 2.77
CA PHE A 253 15.13 11.09 1.84
C PHE A 253 14.94 9.64 1.42
N THR A 254 13.73 9.13 1.53
CA THR A 254 13.43 7.71 1.30
C THR A 254 12.16 7.52 0.47
N THR A 255 12.05 6.38 -0.17
CA THR A 255 10.86 5.90 -0.86
C THR A 255 10.73 4.38 -0.73
N VAL A 256 9.66 3.80 -1.30
CA VAL A 256 9.29 2.40 -1.04
C VAL A 256 9.80 1.40 -2.08
N SER A 257 10.28 1.85 -3.25
CA SER A 257 10.73 0.95 -4.33
C SER A 257 11.64 1.64 -5.34
N ASP A 258 12.33 0.84 -6.15
CA ASP A 258 13.22 1.32 -7.21
C ASP A 258 12.46 2.12 -8.29
N ILE A 259 11.22 1.71 -8.63
CA ILE A 259 10.43 2.44 -9.61
C ILE A 259 10.07 3.84 -9.10
N THR A 260 9.68 3.97 -7.82
CA THR A 260 9.39 5.28 -7.22
C THR A 260 10.67 6.09 -7.00
N ALA A 261 11.81 5.44 -6.74
CA ALA A 261 13.10 6.13 -6.63
C ALA A 261 13.49 6.81 -7.95
N LYS A 262 13.21 6.18 -9.10
CA LYS A 262 13.37 6.82 -10.42
C LYS A 262 12.45 8.03 -10.60
N GLU A 263 11.19 7.94 -10.16
CA GLU A 263 10.26 9.08 -10.17
C GLU A 263 10.79 10.23 -9.30
N CYS A 264 11.30 9.93 -8.10
CA CYS A 264 11.89 10.95 -7.23
C CYS A 264 13.08 11.64 -7.90
N GLN A 265 13.97 10.88 -8.53
CA GLN A 265 15.13 11.41 -9.24
C GLN A 265 14.72 12.38 -10.36
N GLU A 266 13.77 11.99 -11.20
CA GLU A 266 13.40 12.75 -12.41
C GLU A 266 12.39 13.86 -12.14
N LEU A 267 11.44 13.66 -11.23
CA LEU A 267 10.33 14.58 -11.00
C LEU A 267 10.55 15.52 -9.81
N LEU A 268 11.33 15.11 -8.80
CA LEU A 268 11.66 15.93 -7.65
C LEU A 268 13.10 16.47 -7.72
N ASP A 269 13.86 16.15 -8.78
CA ASP A 269 15.30 16.47 -8.92
C ASP A 269 16.13 15.99 -7.71
N LYS A 270 15.78 14.85 -7.12
CA LYS A 270 16.38 14.37 -5.89
C LYS A 270 16.45 12.85 -5.84
N SER A 271 17.66 12.30 -5.78
CA SER A 271 17.89 10.88 -5.51
C SER A 271 17.55 10.54 -4.07
N VAL A 272 16.95 9.37 -3.83
CA VAL A 272 16.71 8.86 -2.49
C VAL A 272 17.98 8.33 -1.85
N ASP A 273 18.10 8.50 -0.53
CA ASP A 273 19.23 7.96 0.25
C ASP A 273 19.04 6.46 0.52
N VAL A 274 17.81 6.01 0.79
CA VAL A 274 17.48 4.59 1.08
C VAL A 274 16.10 4.25 0.52
N ILE A 275 15.98 3.04 -0.02
CA ILE A 275 14.68 2.45 -0.36
C ILE A 275 14.18 1.65 0.84
N LEU A 276 12.96 1.94 1.29
CA LEU A 276 12.27 1.32 2.40
C LEU A 276 11.12 0.43 1.89
N PRO A 277 11.39 -0.82 1.48
CA PRO A 277 10.33 -1.68 0.97
C PRO A 277 9.28 -1.96 2.05
N ASN A 278 8.01 -2.05 1.65
CA ASN A 278 6.90 -2.26 2.56
C ASN A 278 6.81 -3.72 3.00
N GLY A 279 7.15 -3.96 4.25
CA GLY A 279 6.99 -5.27 4.87
C GLY A 279 5.56 -5.53 5.34
N PHE A 280 5.36 -6.72 5.89
CA PHE A 280 4.10 -7.13 6.49
C PHE A 280 4.33 -8.14 7.63
N GLU A 281 3.28 -8.49 8.34
CA GLU A 281 3.25 -9.64 9.26
C GLU A 281 2.35 -10.72 8.67
N ASP A 282 2.60 -11.98 9.02
CA ASP A 282 1.83 -13.12 8.50
C ASP A 282 1.05 -13.89 9.55
N ASP A 283 0.86 -13.31 10.72
CA ASP A 283 0.12 -13.88 11.84
C ASP A 283 -1.38 -14.05 11.55
N PHE A 284 -1.93 -13.25 10.64
CA PHE A 284 -3.31 -13.36 10.16
C PHE A 284 -3.53 -14.54 9.20
N VAL A 285 -2.47 -15.17 8.68
CA VAL A 285 -2.59 -16.31 7.76
C VAL A 285 -2.88 -17.59 8.56
N PRO A 286 -3.99 -18.27 8.33
CA PRO A 286 -4.31 -19.51 9.04
C PRO A 286 -3.32 -20.62 8.72
N LYS A 287 -3.07 -21.53 9.67
CA LYS A 287 -2.09 -22.61 9.55
C LYS A 287 -2.75 -23.99 9.70
N GLY A 288 -2.10 -25.01 9.14
CA GLY A 288 -2.52 -26.42 9.29
C GLY A 288 -3.96 -26.69 8.81
N ALA A 289 -4.71 -27.47 9.58
CA ALA A 289 -6.09 -27.83 9.25
C ALA A 289 -7.03 -26.63 9.09
N LYS A 290 -6.80 -25.54 9.85
CA LYS A 290 -7.57 -24.30 9.74
C LYS A 290 -7.41 -23.64 8.36
N PHE A 291 -6.19 -23.70 7.78
CA PHE A 291 -5.95 -23.20 6.42
C PHE A 291 -6.79 -24.00 5.40
N THR A 292 -6.74 -25.33 5.46
CA THR A 292 -7.48 -26.20 4.55
C THR A 292 -8.99 -25.97 4.64
N ALA A 293 -9.52 -25.87 5.86
CA ALA A 293 -10.93 -25.62 6.10
C ALA A 293 -11.38 -24.26 5.54
N LYS A 294 -10.62 -23.18 5.81
CA LYS A 294 -10.94 -21.84 5.31
C LYS A 294 -10.85 -21.78 3.79
N ARG A 295 -9.83 -22.41 3.19
CA ARG A 295 -9.72 -22.49 1.72
C ARG A 295 -10.93 -23.20 1.10
N SER A 296 -11.35 -24.33 1.66
CA SER A 296 -12.52 -25.07 1.18
C SER A 296 -13.79 -24.23 1.29
N ALA A 297 -14.00 -23.54 2.42
CA ALA A 297 -15.15 -22.66 2.61
C ALA A 297 -15.17 -21.49 1.63
N ALA A 298 -14.02 -20.84 1.39
CA ALA A 298 -13.89 -19.76 0.43
C ALA A 298 -14.20 -20.21 -1.01
N ARG A 299 -13.61 -21.32 -1.45
CA ARG A 299 -13.90 -21.88 -2.78
C ARG A 299 -15.37 -22.19 -2.96
N LYS A 300 -15.99 -22.86 -1.96
CA LYS A 300 -17.43 -23.17 -1.99
C LYS A 300 -18.27 -21.89 -2.12
N LYS A 301 -17.94 -20.83 -1.39
CA LYS A 301 -18.65 -19.54 -1.47
C LYS A 301 -18.50 -18.92 -2.86
N LEU A 302 -17.27 -18.79 -3.38
CA LEU A 302 -17.00 -18.20 -4.70
C LEU A 302 -17.72 -18.97 -5.83
N LEU A 303 -17.65 -20.31 -5.81
CA LEU A 303 -18.37 -21.14 -6.78
C LEU A 303 -19.90 -21.03 -6.62
N SER A 304 -20.42 -20.93 -5.39
CA SER A 304 -21.85 -20.76 -5.18
C SER A 304 -22.38 -19.43 -5.74
N VAL A 305 -21.59 -18.36 -5.62
CA VAL A 305 -21.89 -17.05 -6.22
C VAL A 305 -21.90 -17.15 -7.75
N ALA A 306 -20.87 -17.78 -8.33
CA ALA A 306 -20.81 -17.96 -9.77
C ALA A 306 -22.00 -18.78 -10.30
N ASN A 307 -22.32 -19.90 -9.67
CA ASN A 307 -23.45 -20.76 -10.08
C ASN A 307 -24.80 -20.05 -9.94
N ALA A 308 -25.01 -19.34 -8.82
CA ALA A 308 -26.26 -18.60 -8.59
C ALA A 308 -26.46 -17.45 -9.59
N LEU A 309 -25.38 -16.76 -9.99
CA LEU A 309 -25.44 -15.68 -10.98
C LEU A 309 -25.69 -16.20 -12.40
N THR A 310 -25.01 -17.27 -12.79
CA THR A 310 -24.89 -17.67 -14.20
C THR A 310 -25.79 -18.86 -14.57
N GLY A 311 -26.47 -19.46 -13.59
CA GLY A 311 -27.27 -20.68 -13.80
C GLY A 311 -26.42 -21.87 -14.29
N SER A 312 -25.13 -21.85 -13.99
CA SER A 312 -24.17 -22.87 -14.42
C SER A 312 -23.96 -23.91 -13.32
N ASP A 313 -23.33 -25.01 -13.71
CA ASP A 313 -22.80 -26.03 -12.81
C ASP A 313 -21.28 -26.06 -12.98
N VAL A 314 -20.63 -25.07 -12.35
CA VAL A 314 -19.17 -24.93 -12.42
C VAL A 314 -18.51 -26.04 -11.61
N ALA A 315 -17.58 -26.76 -12.23
CA ALA A 315 -16.89 -27.88 -11.62
C ALA A 315 -16.09 -27.44 -10.35
N ASP A 316 -16.05 -28.30 -9.35
CA ASP A 316 -15.32 -28.05 -8.09
C ASP A 316 -13.80 -27.80 -8.31
N ASP A 317 -13.23 -28.36 -9.37
CA ASP A 317 -11.83 -28.19 -9.76
C ASP A 317 -11.60 -27.03 -10.74
N ALA A 318 -12.62 -26.22 -11.02
CA ALA A 318 -12.49 -25.01 -11.84
C ALA A 318 -11.41 -24.08 -11.25
N LEU A 319 -10.70 -23.40 -12.14
CA LEU A 319 -9.68 -22.44 -11.74
C LEU A 319 -10.33 -21.15 -11.26
N ILE A 320 -10.10 -20.78 -10.01
CA ILE A 320 -10.59 -19.52 -9.43
C ILE A 320 -9.45 -18.48 -9.47
N ILE A 321 -9.72 -17.38 -10.14
CA ILE A 321 -8.76 -16.28 -10.33
C ILE A 321 -9.38 -14.98 -9.80
N SER A 322 -8.59 -14.12 -9.15
CA SER A 322 -9.07 -12.79 -8.81
C SER A 322 -8.04 -11.68 -9.07
N THR A 323 -8.56 -10.47 -9.24
CA THR A 323 -7.83 -9.22 -9.06
C THR A 323 -8.52 -8.40 -7.99
N SER A 324 -7.76 -7.70 -7.16
CA SER A 324 -8.31 -6.90 -6.04
C SER A 324 -7.50 -5.65 -5.79
N GLY A 325 -8.09 -4.68 -5.10
CA GLY A 325 -7.45 -3.42 -4.76
C GLY A 325 -8.39 -2.22 -4.86
N ARG A 326 -7.83 -1.01 -4.97
CA ARG A 326 -8.62 0.21 -5.21
C ARG A 326 -9.15 0.24 -6.64
N TYR A 327 -10.29 0.89 -6.83
CA TYR A 327 -10.87 1.05 -8.15
C TYR A 327 -10.14 2.13 -8.97
N GLU A 328 -8.91 1.83 -9.36
CA GLU A 328 -8.11 2.63 -10.28
C GLU A 328 -7.97 1.85 -11.60
N PHE A 329 -8.95 2.02 -12.49
CA PHE A 329 -9.20 1.14 -13.65
C PHE A 329 -7.95 0.82 -14.48
N ARG A 330 -7.18 1.86 -14.88
CA ARG A 330 -5.94 1.71 -15.63
C ARG A 330 -4.73 1.45 -14.73
N ASN A 331 -4.59 2.23 -13.64
CA ASN A 331 -3.40 2.16 -12.79
C ASN A 331 -3.22 0.81 -12.11
N LYS A 332 -4.33 0.18 -11.71
CA LYS A 332 -4.33 -1.19 -11.16
C LYS A 332 -4.40 -2.28 -12.24
N GLY A 333 -4.50 -1.92 -13.53
CA GLY A 333 -4.55 -2.84 -14.65
C GLY A 333 -5.83 -3.66 -14.71
N ILE A 334 -6.95 -3.13 -14.17
CA ILE A 334 -8.25 -3.81 -14.25
C ILE A 334 -8.64 -3.98 -15.71
N ASP A 335 -8.39 -2.98 -16.55
CA ASP A 335 -8.60 -3.00 -17.99
C ASP A 335 -7.85 -4.13 -18.68
N VAL A 336 -6.56 -4.28 -18.42
CA VAL A 336 -5.75 -5.33 -19.06
C VAL A 336 -6.10 -6.72 -18.51
N PHE A 337 -6.54 -6.81 -17.25
CA PHE A 337 -7.07 -8.07 -16.71
C PHE A 337 -8.35 -8.50 -17.43
N ILE A 338 -9.32 -7.58 -17.62
CA ILE A 338 -10.55 -7.88 -18.38
C ILE A 338 -10.22 -8.33 -19.80
N GLU A 339 -9.31 -7.63 -20.47
CA GLU A 339 -8.87 -8.00 -21.83
C GLU A 339 -8.22 -9.39 -21.86
N ALA A 340 -7.36 -9.70 -20.90
CA ALA A 340 -6.74 -11.02 -20.81
C ALA A 340 -7.76 -12.15 -20.62
N ILE A 341 -8.77 -11.94 -19.76
CA ILE A 341 -9.86 -12.89 -19.54
C ILE A 341 -10.74 -13.00 -20.80
N ASN A 342 -10.97 -11.89 -21.51
CA ASN A 342 -11.67 -11.93 -22.78
C ASN A 342 -10.94 -12.78 -23.81
N ARG A 343 -9.63 -12.60 -24.00
CA ARG A 343 -8.81 -13.43 -24.91
C ARG A 343 -8.79 -14.90 -24.50
N LEU A 344 -8.81 -15.18 -23.20
CA LEU A 344 -8.85 -16.54 -22.66
C LEU A 344 -10.11 -17.30 -23.06
N ARG A 345 -11.26 -16.61 -23.22
CA ARG A 345 -12.55 -17.22 -23.64
C ARG A 345 -12.44 -17.94 -24.99
N PHE A 346 -11.58 -17.47 -25.87
CA PHE A 346 -11.45 -17.93 -27.25
C PHE A 346 -10.19 -18.78 -27.47
N ASP A 347 -9.47 -19.16 -26.43
CA ASP A 347 -8.23 -19.91 -26.55
C ASP A 347 -8.47 -21.42 -26.32
N ASP A 348 -8.35 -22.21 -27.38
CA ASP A 348 -8.60 -23.65 -27.36
C ASP A 348 -7.61 -24.44 -26.48
N ARG A 349 -6.46 -23.86 -26.13
CA ARG A 349 -5.48 -24.48 -25.22
C ARG A 349 -5.97 -24.56 -23.77
N LEU A 350 -6.97 -23.78 -23.41
CA LEU A 350 -7.54 -23.83 -22.06
C LEU A 350 -8.29 -25.14 -21.85
N ASN A 351 -7.88 -25.93 -20.87
CA ASN A 351 -8.41 -27.26 -20.59
C ASN A 351 -9.34 -27.34 -19.36
N LYS A 352 -9.54 -26.22 -18.64
CA LYS A 352 -10.38 -26.13 -17.44
C LYS A 352 -11.40 -25.00 -17.54
N GLN A 353 -12.48 -25.11 -16.76
CA GLN A 353 -13.36 -23.96 -16.50
C GLN A 353 -12.60 -22.93 -15.65
N VAL A 354 -12.87 -21.66 -15.92
CA VAL A 354 -12.29 -20.53 -15.18
C VAL A 354 -13.40 -19.63 -14.67
N VAL A 355 -13.32 -19.29 -13.38
CA VAL A 355 -14.14 -18.23 -12.78
C VAL A 355 -13.20 -17.13 -12.29
N ALA A 356 -13.29 -15.99 -12.93
CA ALA A 356 -12.49 -14.82 -12.61
C ALA A 356 -13.33 -13.79 -11.84
N PHE A 357 -12.74 -13.15 -10.82
CA PHE A 357 -13.40 -12.14 -10.01
C PHE A 357 -12.61 -10.82 -10.05
N ILE A 358 -13.36 -9.71 -10.13
CA ILE A 358 -12.85 -8.35 -9.94
C ILE A 358 -13.37 -7.87 -8.59
N GLU A 359 -12.50 -7.82 -7.59
CA GLU A 359 -12.82 -7.49 -6.19
C GLU A 359 -12.33 -6.07 -5.88
N VAL A 360 -13.03 -5.05 -6.42
CA VAL A 360 -12.67 -3.64 -6.23
C VAL A 360 -13.89 -2.81 -5.86
N PRO A 361 -13.83 -1.96 -4.82
CA PRO A 361 -15.00 -1.21 -4.35
C PRO A 361 -15.38 -0.11 -5.35
N GLY A 362 -16.56 -0.27 -5.96
CA GLY A 362 -17.19 0.72 -6.83
C GLY A 362 -18.14 1.64 -6.08
N TRP A 363 -18.93 2.43 -6.82
CA TRP A 363 -19.97 3.26 -6.24
C TRP A 363 -21.26 2.44 -5.99
N VAL A 364 -21.21 1.63 -4.94
CA VAL A 364 -22.24 0.64 -4.60
C VAL A 364 -23.52 1.30 -4.13
N SER A 365 -24.65 0.86 -4.71
CA SER A 365 -26.01 1.19 -4.25
C SER A 365 -26.52 0.19 -3.20
N GLY A 366 -26.17 -1.10 -3.33
CA GLY A 366 -26.52 -2.14 -2.38
C GLY A 366 -26.34 -3.56 -2.92
N PRO A 367 -26.45 -4.58 -2.04
CA PRO A 367 -26.38 -5.98 -2.43
C PRO A 367 -27.57 -6.41 -3.30
N ARG A 368 -27.37 -7.38 -4.17
CA ARG A 368 -28.42 -7.99 -4.98
C ARG A 368 -29.22 -9.00 -4.16
N GLN A 369 -30.47 -8.66 -3.84
CA GLN A 369 -31.34 -9.52 -3.04
C GLN A 369 -31.69 -10.83 -3.76
N ASP A 370 -31.95 -10.76 -5.08
CA ASP A 370 -32.19 -11.93 -5.93
C ASP A 370 -31.03 -12.95 -5.86
N LEU A 371 -29.79 -12.46 -5.93
CA LEU A 371 -28.60 -13.28 -5.80
C LEU A 371 -28.45 -13.85 -4.38
N ALA A 372 -28.65 -13.03 -3.35
CA ALA A 372 -28.57 -13.46 -1.95
C ALA A 372 -29.61 -14.56 -1.64
N GLU A 373 -30.84 -14.42 -2.15
CA GLU A 373 -31.88 -15.42 -2.02
C GLU A 373 -31.55 -16.73 -2.76
N HIS A 374 -31.02 -16.65 -3.98
CA HIS A 374 -30.54 -17.81 -4.73
C HIS A 374 -29.48 -18.59 -3.94
N ILE A 375 -28.46 -17.90 -3.42
CA ILE A 375 -27.39 -18.52 -2.62
C ILE A 375 -27.98 -19.14 -1.34
N ALA A 376 -28.84 -18.43 -0.62
CA ALA A 376 -29.42 -18.88 0.63
C ALA A 376 -30.33 -20.11 0.45
N SER A 377 -31.01 -20.23 -0.70
CA SER A 377 -31.89 -21.34 -0.99
C SER A 377 -31.15 -22.68 -1.12
N GLY A 378 -29.84 -22.64 -1.45
CA GLY A 378 -29.05 -23.83 -1.73
C GLY A 378 -29.51 -24.65 -2.94
N LYS A 379 -30.45 -24.10 -3.73
CA LYS A 379 -30.98 -24.76 -4.93
C LYS A 379 -30.10 -24.48 -6.15
N HIS A 380 -30.10 -25.42 -7.07
CA HIS A 380 -29.55 -25.18 -8.39
C HIS A 380 -30.58 -24.43 -9.26
N PHE A 381 -30.09 -23.47 -10.04
CA PHE A 381 -30.91 -22.71 -11.00
C PHE A 381 -30.30 -22.90 -12.39
N ASP A 382 -31.14 -23.23 -13.37
CA ASP A 382 -30.73 -23.52 -14.74
C ASP A 382 -30.65 -22.29 -15.66
N SER A 383 -31.06 -21.14 -15.14
CA SER A 383 -31.08 -19.88 -15.90
C SER A 383 -30.22 -18.82 -15.19
N PRO A 384 -29.46 -18.01 -15.93
CA PRO A 384 -28.73 -16.90 -15.36
C PRO A 384 -29.70 -15.84 -14.80
N LEU A 385 -29.26 -15.14 -13.77
CA LEU A 385 -29.91 -13.93 -13.30
C LEU A 385 -29.74 -12.79 -14.33
N GLU A 386 -30.56 -11.77 -14.24
CA GLU A 386 -30.30 -10.53 -14.96
C GLU A 386 -28.91 -10.00 -14.56
N MET A 387 -28.13 -9.51 -15.51
CA MET A 387 -26.76 -9.04 -15.25
C MET A 387 -25.87 -10.09 -14.53
N PRO A 388 -25.61 -11.26 -15.13
CA PRO A 388 -24.94 -12.37 -14.46
C PRO A 388 -23.42 -12.13 -14.21
N MET A 389 -22.95 -10.92 -14.41
CA MET A 389 -21.58 -10.49 -14.15
C MET A 389 -21.44 -9.61 -12.90
N LEU A 390 -22.52 -9.32 -12.14
CA LEU A 390 -22.49 -8.31 -11.08
C LEU A 390 -23.12 -8.83 -9.78
N THR A 391 -22.45 -8.62 -8.65
CA THR A 391 -22.94 -9.07 -7.33
C THR A 391 -23.69 -8.01 -6.54
N HIS A 392 -23.42 -6.74 -6.80
CA HIS A 392 -24.04 -5.59 -6.11
C HIS A 392 -24.43 -4.52 -7.12
N TRP A 393 -25.56 -3.86 -6.90
CA TRP A 393 -25.99 -2.75 -7.74
C TRP A 393 -25.11 -1.53 -7.53
N LEU A 394 -24.85 -0.79 -8.62
CA LEU A 394 -24.09 0.46 -8.62
C LEU A 394 -25.02 1.66 -8.87
N HIS A 395 -24.65 2.83 -8.33
CA HIS A 395 -25.35 4.07 -8.66
C HIS A 395 -25.11 4.51 -10.11
N ASN A 396 -23.97 4.12 -10.70
CA ASN A 396 -23.52 4.51 -12.05
C ASN A 396 -23.49 3.33 -13.04
N MET A 397 -24.52 2.47 -13.02
CA MET A 397 -24.62 1.25 -13.83
C MET A 397 -24.24 1.42 -15.32
N ASP A 398 -24.60 2.55 -15.91
CA ASP A 398 -24.40 2.80 -17.33
C ASP A 398 -23.00 3.35 -17.67
N ASN A 399 -22.31 3.94 -16.69
CA ASN A 399 -21.03 4.64 -16.87
C ASN A 399 -19.87 4.00 -16.09
N ASP A 400 -20.09 2.86 -15.42
CA ASP A 400 -19.01 2.15 -14.73
C ASP A 400 -18.03 1.55 -15.74
N ASN A 401 -16.72 1.79 -15.55
CA ASN A 401 -15.70 1.37 -16.50
C ASN A 401 -15.59 -0.15 -16.65
N VAL A 402 -15.72 -0.90 -15.55
CA VAL A 402 -15.66 -2.38 -15.58
C VAL A 402 -16.85 -2.93 -16.35
N LEU A 403 -18.08 -2.51 -15.98
CA LEU A 403 -19.28 -2.97 -16.66
C LEU A 403 -19.31 -2.54 -18.14
N SER A 404 -18.91 -1.32 -18.45
CA SER A 404 -18.85 -0.81 -19.83
C SER A 404 -17.89 -1.62 -20.69
N MET A 405 -16.70 -1.95 -20.17
CA MET A 405 -15.75 -2.77 -20.90
C MET A 405 -16.24 -4.22 -21.05
N MET A 406 -16.79 -4.83 -20.01
CA MET A 406 -17.37 -6.19 -20.09
C MET A 406 -18.50 -6.26 -21.12
N ARG A 407 -19.39 -5.28 -21.15
CA ARG A 407 -20.47 -5.20 -22.15
C ARG A 407 -19.93 -5.02 -23.56
N SER A 408 -18.96 -4.14 -23.78
CA SER A 408 -18.38 -3.89 -25.09
C SER A 408 -17.67 -5.12 -25.68
N LEU A 409 -17.15 -5.99 -24.82
CA LEU A 409 -16.51 -7.25 -25.18
C LEU A 409 -17.50 -8.45 -25.26
N GLY A 410 -18.78 -8.21 -25.02
CA GLY A 410 -19.81 -9.26 -25.03
C GLY A 410 -19.61 -10.32 -23.95
N MET A 411 -19.09 -9.93 -22.78
CA MET A 411 -18.87 -10.84 -21.65
C MET A 411 -20.15 -10.92 -20.81
N ASN A 412 -21.04 -11.81 -21.21
CA ASN A 412 -22.38 -11.96 -20.61
C ASN A 412 -22.53 -13.18 -19.70
N ASN A 413 -21.44 -13.95 -19.47
CA ASN A 413 -21.42 -15.14 -18.61
C ASN A 413 -22.54 -16.14 -18.94
N ALA A 414 -22.74 -16.48 -20.21
CA ALA A 414 -23.71 -17.48 -20.61
C ALA A 414 -23.47 -18.80 -19.86
N LYS A 415 -24.54 -19.60 -19.66
CA LYS A 415 -24.48 -20.85 -18.89
C LYS A 415 -23.31 -21.74 -19.32
N ASP A 416 -23.10 -21.89 -20.61
CA ASP A 416 -22.10 -22.80 -21.19
C ASP A 416 -20.73 -22.16 -21.40
N ASP A 417 -20.56 -20.87 -21.05
CA ASP A 417 -19.25 -20.22 -21.14
C ASP A 417 -18.24 -20.91 -20.23
N LYS A 418 -17.10 -21.31 -20.81
CA LYS A 418 -16.01 -21.95 -20.10
C LYS A 418 -15.26 -21.00 -19.16
N VAL A 419 -15.28 -19.72 -19.50
CA VAL A 419 -14.65 -18.64 -18.73
C VAL A 419 -15.72 -17.64 -18.31
N LYS A 420 -15.82 -17.40 -17.03
CA LYS A 420 -16.76 -16.43 -16.45
C LYS A 420 -16.00 -15.32 -15.76
N LEU A 421 -16.46 -14.08 -15.90
CA LEU A 421 -15.91 -12.92 -15.21
C LEU A 421 -17.00 -12.24 -14.38
N ILE A 422 -16.78 -12.09 -13.08
CA ILE A 422 -17.74 -11.57 -12.10
C ILE A 422 -17.15 -10.37 -11.40
N PHE A 423 -17.88 -9.26 -11.40
CA PHE A 423 -17.51 -8.05 -10.69
C PHE A 423 -18.17 -8.01 -9.30
N ILE A 424 -17.34 -7.83 -8.27
CA ILE A 424 -17.70 -7.68 -6.86
C ILE A 424 -17.33 -6.24 -6.45
N PRO A 425 -18.23 -5.26 -6.64
CA PRO A 425 -17.91 -3.84 -6.49
C PRO A 425 -18.06 -3.32 -5.05
N CYS A 426 -17.81 -4.13 -4.03
CA CYS A 426 -17.99 -3.73 -2.64
C CYS A 426 -16.72 -3.92 -1.81
N TYR A 427 -16.67 -3.26 -0.65
CA TYR A 427 -15.68 -3.58 0.37
C TYR A 427 -16.01 -4.94 1.00
N LEU A 428 -15.05 -5.85 1.01
CA LEU A 428 -15.19 -7.20 1.57
C LEU A 428 -14.85 -7.18 3.07
N THR A 429 -15.81 -6.69 3.86
CA THR A 429 -15.73 -6.55 5.33
C THR A 429 -16.29 -7.73 6.09
N GLY A 430 -17.04 -8.60 5.40
CA GLY A 430 -17.68 -9.78 5.98
C GLY A 430 -19.18 -9.65 6.18
N ASP A 431 -19.76 -8.51 5.84
CA ASP A 431 -21.17 -8.15 6.03
C ASP A 431 -21.79 -7.48 4.78
N ASP A 432 -21.24 -7.78 3.60
CA ASP A 432 -21.61 -7.15 2.32
C ASP A 432 -23.01 -7.54 1.79
N GLY A 433 -23.67 -8.50 2.39
CA GLY A 433 -25.02 -8.95 2.03
C GLY A 433 -25.10 -10.04 0.95
N VAL A 434 -23.97 -10.41 0.32
CA VAL A 434 -23.89 -11.47 -0.70
C VAL A 434 -22.84 -12.52 -0.32
N LEU A 435 -21.59 -12.11 -0.26
CA LEU A 435 -20.47 -13.00 0.08
C LEU A 435 -20.41 -13.23 1.59
N ASN A 436 -20.54 -12.16 2.37
CA ASN A 436 -20.45 -12.17 3.83
C ASN A 436 -19.17 -12.83 4.34
N MET A 437 -18.08 -12.60 3.64
CA MET A 437 -16.72 -13.05 3.98
C MET A 437 -15.74 -11.90 3.80
N SER A 438 -14.76 -11.80 4.71
CA SER A 438 -13.74 -10.79 4.58
C SER A 438 -12.82 -11.07 3.38
N TYR A 439 -12.10 -10.03 2.91
CA TYR A 439 -11.12 -10.18 1.84
C TYR A 439 -10.12 -11.32 2.11
N TYR A 440 -9.57 -11.40 3.32
CA TYR A 440 -8.64 -12.48 3.68
C TYR A 440 -9.28 -13.87 3.76
N ASP A 441 -10.57 -13.93 4.07
CA ASP A 441 -11.32 -15.19 4.03
C ASP A 441 -11.66 -15.63 2.61
N LEU A 442 -11.66 -14.72 1.62
CA LEU A 442 -11.89 -15.04 0.21
C LEU A 442 -10.61 -15.30 -0.58
N VAL A 443 -9.56 -14.47 -0.39
CA VAL A 443 -8.31 -14.62 -1.17
C VAL A 443 -7.69 -16.01 -1.05
N ILE A 444 -7.81 -16.64 0.12
CA ILE A 444 -7.32 -18.02 0.37
C ILE A 444 -7.96 -19.06 -0.55
N GLY A 445 -9.16 -18.79 -1.09
CA GLY A 445 -9.91 -19.66 -2.00
C GLY A 445 -9.39 -19.66 -3.42
N ASN A 446 -8.65 -18.64 -3.83
CA ASN A 446 -8.14 -18.49 -5.18
C ASN A 446 -7.05 -19.52 -5.51
N ASP A 447 -6.91 -19.81 -6.79
CA ASP A 447 -5.80 -20.60 -7.33
C ASP A 447 -4.67 -19.71 -7.83
N LEU A 448 -5.03 -18.55 -8.39
CA LEU A 448 -4.12 -17.55 -8.93
C LEU A 448 -4.72 -16.16 -8.73
N CYS A 449 -3.90 -15.19 -8.35
CA CYS A 449 -4.29 -13.78 -8.35
C CYS A 449 -3.53 -13.01 -9.43
N VAL A 450 -4.14 -11.97 -9.99
CA VAL A 450 -3.56 -11.19 -11.09
C VAL A 450 -3.62 -9.71 -10.75
N TYR A 451 -2.47 -9.07 -10.63
CA TYR A 451 -2.30 -7.66 -10.27
C TYR A 451 -1.44 -6.94 -11.31
N PRO A 452 -1.98 -6.70 -12.52
CA PRO A 452 -1.18 -6.23 -13.65
C PRO A 452 -1.07 -4.71 -13.66
N SER A 453 -0.66 -4.13 -12.52
CA SER A 453 -0.63 -2.69 -12.31
C SER A 453 0.28 -1.97 -13.30
N TYR A 454 -0.19 -0.81 -13.78
CA TYR A 454 0.60 0.17 -14.51
C TYR A 454 1.30 1.16 -13.57
N TYR A 455 0.61 1.58 -12.50
CA TYR A 455 1.16 2.45 -11.46
C TYR A 455 0.96 1.83 -10.08
N GLU A 456 2.02 1.32 -9.50
CA GLU A 456 2.00 0.66 -8.19
C GLU A 456 3.35 0.85 -7.48
N PRO A 457 3.48 1.86 -6.60
CA PRO A 457 4.73 2.10 -5.88
C PRO A 457 5.28 0.89 -5.13
N TRP A 458 4.41 0.09 -4.50
CA TRP A 458 4.80 -1.17 -3.88
C TRP A 458 3.92 -2.34 -4.35
N GLY A 459 2.75 -2.53 -3.79
CA GLY A 459 1.81 -3.62 -4.07
C GLY A 459 1.66 -4.58 -2.89
N TYR A 460 0.74 -4.28 -1.97
CA TYR A 460 0.41 -5.18 -0.87
C TYR A 460 -0.39 -6.40 -1.32
N THR A 461 -1.34 -6.23 -2.24
CA THR A 461 -2.22 -7.31 -2.68
C THR A 461 -1.48 -8.52 -3.25
N PRO A 462 -0.44 -8.41 -4.10
CA PRO A 462 0.35 -9.56 -4.51
C PRO A 462 1.14 -10.19 -3.34
N LEU A 463 1.66 -9.39 -2.41
CA LEU A 463 2.36 -9.88 -1.24
C LEU A 463 1.43 -10.68 -0.31
N GLU A 464 0.21 -10.18 -0.08
CA GLU A 464 -0.82 -10.85 0.70
C GLU A 464 -1.25 -12.17 0.02
N ALA A 465 -1.50 -12.15 -1.29
CA ALA A 465 -1.87 -13.36 -2.04
C ALA A 465 -0.83 -14.48 -1.85
N ILE A 466 0.46 -14.19 -2.02
CA ILE A 466 1.52 -15.20 -1.86
C ILE A 466 1.68 -15.66 -0.41
N ALA A 467 1.36 -14.83 0.57
CA ALA A 467 1.32 -15.24 1.99
C ALA A 467 0.21 -16.28 2.23
N PHE A 468 -0.94 -16.14 1.57
CA PHE A 468 -2.04 -17.12 1.57
C PHE A 468 -1.80 -18.34 0.65
N LYS A 469 -0.58 -18.57 0.20
CA LYS A 469 -0.22 -19.66 -0.73
C LYS A 469 -0.93 -19.56 -2.09
N VAL A 470 -1.28 -18.36 -2.51
CA VAL A 470 -1.87 -18.13 -3.83
C VAL A 470 -0.80 -17.49 -4.71
N PRO A 471 -0.28 -18.20 -5.72
CA PRO A 471 0.63 -17.61 -6.69
C PRO A 471 -0.01 -16.42 -7.38
N CYS A 472 0.81 -15.47 -7.83
CA CYS A 472 0.26 -14.29 -8.48
C CYS A 472 1.01 -13.88 -9.75
N ILE A 473 0.33 -13.09 -10.58
CA ILE A 473 0.89 -12.38 -11.73
C ILE A 473 0.94 -10.89 -11.36
N THR A 474 2.08 -10.25 -11.54
CA THR A 474 2.28 -8.82 -11.38
C THR A 474 3.14 -8.26 -12.49
N THR A 475 3.54 -6.99 -12.42
CA THR A 475 4.37 -6.34 -13.43
C THR A 475 5.66 -5.78 -12.82
N ASP A 476 6.62 -5.46 -13.65
CA ASP A 476 7.85 -4.75 -13.26
C ASP A 476 7.66 -3.22 -13.10
N LEU A 477 6.44 -2.70 -13.30
CA LEU A 477 6.02 -1.35 -12.88
C LEU A 477 5.44 -1.33 -11.46
N ALA A 478 5.36 -2.47 -10.79
CA ALA A 478 5.04 -2.58 -9.36
C ALA A 478 6.33 -2.82 -8.56
N GLY A 479 6.52 -2.06 -7.47
CA GLY A 479 7.69 -2.21 -6.60
C GLY A 479 7.86 -3.63 -6.08
N PHE A 480 6.75 -4.31 -5.75
CA PHE A 480 6.76 -5.73 -5.36
C PHE A 480 7.31 -6.64 -6.46
N GLY A 481 6.96 -6.38 -7.73
CA GLY A 481 7.44 -7.18 -8.86
C GLY A 481 8.95 -7.05 -9.04
N LEU A 482 9.47 -5.82 -8.99
CA LEU A 482 10.92 -5.57 -9.03
C LEU A 482 11.63 -6.25 -7.87
N TRP A 483 11.13 -6.09 -6.65
CA TRP A 483 11.69 -6.74 -5.46
C TRP A 483 11.69 -8.29 -5.59
N ALA A 484 10.63 -8.87 -6.16
CA ALA A 484 10.56 -10.32 -6.35
C ALA A 484 11.63 -10.82 -7.33
N ASN A 485 11.87 -10.09 -8.42
CA ASN A 485 12.94 -10.36 -9.38
C ASN A 485 14.32 -10.28 -8.71
N ASP A 486 14.57 -9.22 -7.95
CA ASP A 486 15.85 -9.03 -7.23
C ASP A 486 16.11 -10.15 -6.22
N GLU A 487 15.10 -10.53 -5.44
CA GLU A 487 15.20 -11.63 -4.46
C GLU A 487 15.49 -12.99 -5.10
N LYS A 488 15.17 -13.15 -6.38
CA LYS A 488 15.45 -14.36 -7.16
C LYS A 488 16.71 -14.22 -8.03
N GLY A 489 17.22 -13.01 -8.25
CA GLY A 489 18.33 -12.72 -9.16
C GLY A 489 17.99 -13.01 -10.62
N LYS A 490 16.73 -12.96 -11.00
CA LYS A 490 16.21 -13.22 -12.36
C LYS A 490 14.77 -12.74 -12.47
N ASP A 491 14.27 -12.64 -13.70
CA ASP A 491 12.85 -12.45 -13.94
C ASP A 491 12.05 -13.67 -13.41
N CYS A 492 11.13 -13.39 -12.51
CA CYS A 492 10.29 -14.43 -11.91
C CYS A 492 9.25 -14.95 -12.89
N ASN A 493 9.04 -16.25 -12.85
CA ASN A 493 7.95 -16.92 -13.55
C ASN A 493 7.00 -17.62 -12.57
N ILE A 494 5.86 -18.14 -13.05
CA ILE A 494 4.82 -18.69 -12.19
C ILE A 494 5.30 -19.90 -11.36
N GLU A 495 6.30 -20.63 -11.81
CA GLU A 495 6.94 -21.73 -11.07
C GLU A 495 7.69 -21.23 -9.83
N ASP A 496 8.09 -19.95 -9.80
CA ASP A 496 8.68 -19.29 -8.63
C ASP A 496 7.63 -18.81 -7.60
N GLY A 497 6.34 -18.93 -7.94
CA GLY A 497 5.20 -18.49 -7.14
C GLY A 497 4.72 -17.08 -7.46
N VAL A 498 5.46 -16.34 -8.28
CA VAL A 498 5.12 -15.01 -8.80
C VAL A 498 5.57 -14.95 -10.26
N GLN A 499 4.65 -14.59 -11.16
CA GLN A 499 4.99 -14.20 -12.52
C GLN A 499 5.14 -12.69 -12.57
N VAL A 500 6.29 -12.19 -12.95
CA VAL A 500 6.51 -10.76 -13.24
C VAL A 500 6.49 -10.56 -14.73
N LEU A 501 5.56 -9.73 -15.23
CA LEU A 501 5.44 -9.38 -16.64
C LEU A 501 6.11 -8.03 -16.88
N HIS A 502 6.82 -7.92 -17.99
CA HIS A 502 7.33 -6.63 -18.43
C HIS A 502 6.18 -5.77 -18.93
N ARG A 503 6.02 -4.56 -18.34
CA ARG A 503 5.00 -3.59 -18.71
C ARG A 503 5.62 -2.23 -19.05
N THR A 504 5.10 -1.62 -20.12
CA THR A 504 5.47 -0.26 -20.57
C THR A 504 4.21 0.58 -20.79
N ASP A 505 4.38 1.83 -21.18
CA ASP A 505 3.24 2.69 -21.55
C ASP A 505 2.46 2.16 -22.77
N TYR A 506 3.07 1.31 -23.59
CA TYR A 506 2.54 0.97 -24.93
C TYR A 506 2.34 -0.53 -25.19
N ASN A 507 2.78 -1.42 -24.32
CA ASN A 507 2.69 -2.87 -24.55
C ASN A 507 1.46 -3.54 -23.92
N TYR A 508 0.35 -2.82 -23.82
CA TYR A 508 -0.91 -3.30 -23.25
C TYR A 508 -1.33 -4.68 -23.78
N SER A 509 -1.25 -4.86 -25.11
CA SER A 509 -1.61 -6.12 -25.77
C SER A 509 -0.72 -7.28 -25.34
N ASP A 510 0.58 -7.06 -25.24
CA ASP A 510 1.55 -8.09 -24.86
C ASP A 510 1.35 -8.53 -23.41
N VAL A 511 1.02 -7.57 -22.54
CA VAL A 511 0.70 -7.87 -21.12
C VAL A 511 -0.58 -8.70 -21.02
N ALA A 512 -1.63 -8.37 -21.79
CA ALA A 512 -2.86 -9.15 -21.82
C ALA A 512 -2.61 -10.61 -22.30
N ASP A 513 -1.79 -10.79 -23.34
CA ASP A 513 -1.37 -12.11 -23.80
C ASP A 513 -0.49 -12.84 -22.78
N GLY A 514 0.43 -12.14 -22.14
CA GLY A 514 1.27 -12.70 -21.07
C GLY A 514 0.45 -13.23 -19.87
N ILE A 515 -0.59 -12.50 -19.47
CA ILE A 515 -1.53 -12.94 -18.43
C ILE A 515 -2.27 -14.19 -18.90
N LYS A 516 -2.89 -14.14 -20.10
CA LYS A 516 -3.63 -15.28 -20.69
C LYS A 516 -2.75 -16.53 -20.78
N ASP A 517 -1.55 -16.42 -21.35
CA ASP A 517 -0.65 -17.55 -21.54
C ASP A 517 -0.15 -18.13 -20.21
N THR A 518 0.05 -17.28 -19.19
CA THR A 518 0.39 -17.73 -17.84
C THR A 518 -0.76 -18.50 -17.20
N ILE A 519 -2.01 -18.03 -17.35
CA ILE A 519 -3.20 -18.74 -16.86
C ILE A 519 -3.33 -20.11 -17.52
N ILE A 520 -3.17 -20.19 -18.84
CA ILE A 520 -3.25 -21.47 -19.60
C ILE A 520 -2.16 -22.43 -19.12
N ARG A 521 -0.92 -21.95 -18.99
CA ARG A 521 0.20 -22.75 -18.47
C ARG A 521 -0.08 -23.27 -17.07
N TYR A 522 -0.57 -22.41 -16.18
CA TYR A 522 -0.90 -22.77 -14.79
C TYR A 522 -2.05 -23.78 -14.72
N ALA A 523 -3.10 -23.61 -15.54
CA ALA A 523 -4.23 -24.52 -15.63
C ALA A 523 -3.82 -25.93 -16.10
N ALA A 524 -2.82 -26.03 -16.95
CA ALA A 524 -2.29 -27.29 -17.48
C ALA A 524 -1.28 -27.99 -16.54
N MET A 525 -0.85 -27.34 -15.45
CA MET A 525 0.13 -27.92 -14.54
C MET A 525 -0.42 -29.13 -13.77
N PRO A 526 0.41 -30.20 -13.61
CA PRO A 526 0.10 -31.27 -12.67
C PRO A 526 0.00 -30.72 -11.24
N LYS A 527 -0.82 -31.36 -10.40
CA LYS A 527 -1.03 -30.98 -9.00
C LYS A 527 0.28 -30.76 -8.24
N ALA A 528 1.26 -31.64 -8.39
CA ALA A 528 2.56 -31.53 -7.73
C ALA A 528 3.31 -30.24 -8.12
N SER A 529 3.20 -29.78 -9.37
CA SER A 529 3.79 -28.52 -9.83
C SER A 529 3.06 -27.31 -9.24
N VAL A 530 1.73 -27.36 -9.20
CA VAL A 530 0.92 -26.32 -8.54
C VAL A 530 1.28 -26.21 -7.05
N ASP A 531 1.38 -27.32 -6.34
CA ASP A 531 1.76 -27.36 -4.91
C ASP A 531 3.17 -26.77 -4.70
N LYS A 532 4.09 -26.97 -5.66
CA LYS A 532 5.43 -26.38 -5.65
C LYS A 532 5.38 -24.86 -5.86
N CYS A 533 4.60 -24.36 -6.83
CA CYS A 533 4.39 -22.92 -7.04
C CYS A 533 3.86 -22.27 -5.77
N ARG A 534 2.86 -22.87 -5.14
CA ARG A 534 2.26 -22.39 -3.86
C ARG A 534 3.27 -22.37 -2.72
N SER A 535 4.15 -23.37 -2.66
CA SER A 535 5.23 -23.43 -1.67
C SER A 535 6.27 -22.32 -1.90
N HIS A 536 6.63 -22.06 -3.17
CA HIS A 536 7.56 -20.99 -3.52
C HIS A 536 6.98 -19.61 -3.19
N ALA A 537 5.70 -19.37 -3.47
CA ALA A 537 4.99 -18.16 -3.12
C ALA A 537 5.14 -17.83 -1.62
N VAL A 538 4.82 -18.79 -0.74
CA VAL A 538 4.98 -18.60 0.72
C VAL A 538 6.44 -18.37 1.13
N LYS A 539 7.40 -19.09 0.51
CA LYS A 539 8.82 -18.88 0.84
C LYS A 539 9.27 -17.47 0.47
N LEU A 540 8.77 -16.94 -0.63
CA LEU A 540 9.06 -15.56 -1.03
C LEU A 540 8.43 -14.56 -0.04
N SER A 541 7.15 -14.75 0.34
CA SER A 541 6.48 -13.82 1.28
C SER A 541 7.21 -13.71 2.62
N LYS A 542 7.81 -14.79 3.12
CA LYS A 542 8.59 -14.78 4.37
C LYS A 542 9.82 -13.88 4.32
N LYS A 543 10.32 -13.53 3.14
CA LYS A 543 11.43 -12.61 2.99
C LYS A 543 11.02 -11.14 3.16
N ALA A 544 9.72 -10.83 3.00
CA ALA A 544 9.14 -9.49 3.16
C ALA A 544 8.59 -9.21 4.57
N LEU A 545 8.81 -10.09 5.55
CA LEU A 545 8.39 -9.83 6.93
C LEU A 545 9.15 -8.63 7.51
N TRP A 546 8.48 -7.84 8.38
CA TRP A 546 9.11 -6.70 9.04
C TRP A 546 10.39 -7.05 9.77
N SER A 547 10.48 -8.25 10.37
CA SER A 547 11.71 -8.75 10.97
C SER A 547 12.90 -8.83 9.99
N LYS A 548 12.65 -8.78 8.68
CA LYS A 548 13.68 -8.74 7.62
C LYS A 548 13.87 -7.35 7.05
N PHE A 549 12.79 -6.59 6.87
CA PHE A 549 12.84 -5.28 6.22
C PHE A 549 13.21 -4.15 7.18
N ILE A 550 13.09 -4.34 8.49
CA ILE A 550 13.46 -3.32 9.47
C ILE A 550 14.91 -2.81 9.32
N LYS A 551 15.80 -3.64 8.78
CA LYS A 551 17.21 -3.28 8.53
C LYS A 551 17.36 -2.05 7.62
N TYR A 552 16.42 -1.82 6.68
CA TYR A 552 16.45 -0.66 5.80
C TYR A 552 16.09 0.63 6.56
N TYR A 553 15.17 0.53 7.49
CA TYR A 553 14.83 1.63 8.40
C TYR A 553 15.99 1.96 9.35
N GLU A 554 16.70 0.94 9.86
CA GLU A 554 17.90 1.16 10.67
C GLU A 554 18.97 1.90 9.89
N GLN A 555 19.15 1.56 8.61
CA GLN A 555 20.07 2.28 7.74
C GLN A 555 19.65 3.75 7.54
N ALA A 556 18.35 4.01 7.36
CA ALA A 556 17.84 5.37 7.23
C ALA A 556 18.03 6.18 8.52
N TYR A 557 17.81 5.56 9.69
CA TYR A 557 18.07 6.19 11.00
C TYR A 557 19.54 6.56 11.16
N ASP A 558 20.44 5.66 10.80
CA ASP A 558 21.89 5.88 10.88
C ASP A 558 22.33 7.07 10.01
N ILE A 559 21.88 7.12 8.76
CA ILE A 559 22.18 8.22 7.83
C ILE A 559 21.65 9.54 8.38
N ALA A 560 20.40 9.57 8.82
CA ALA A 560 19.77 10.79 9.33
C ALA A 560 20.48 11.32 10.58
N LEU A 561 20.82 10.46 11.53
CA LEU A 561 21.52 10.83 12.76
C LEU A 561 22.93 11.37 12.48
N HIS A 562 23.68 10.79 11.54
CA HIS A 562 24.99 11.29 11.14
C HIS A 562 24.90 12.67 10.48
N LYS A 563 23.91 12.88 9.59
CA LYS A 563 23.73 14.18 8.93
C LYS A 563 23.30 15.27 9.93
N ALA A 564 22.38 14.95 10.85
CA ALA A 564 21.96 15.89 11.91
C ALA A 564 23.14 16.29 12.81
N ALA A 565 23.96 15.33 13.24
CA ALA A 565 25.15 15.61 14.04
C ALA A 565 26.14 16.55 13.33
N SER A 566 26.25 16.47 12.01
CA SER A 566 27.13 17.36 11.24
C SER A 566 26.62 18.80 11.10
N ARG A 567 25.32 19.07 11.33
CA ARG A 567 24.75 20.43 11.33
C ARG A 567 25.00 21.19 12.63
N THR A 568 25.20 20.47 13.72
CA THR A 568 25.36 21.05 15.07
C THR A 568 26.82 21.23 15.48
N LEU A 569 27.76 20.77 14.64
CA LEU A 569 29.21 21.00 14.78
C LEU A 569 29.62 22.27 14.03
#